data_0729a186637123aeccd4811fa34e7a44
#
_entry.id   0729a186637123aeccd4811fa34e7a44
#
_cell.length_a   1.000
_cell.length_b   1.000
_cell.length_c   1.000
_cell.angle_alpha   90.00
_cell.angle_beta   90.00
_cell.angle_gamma   90.00
#
_symmetry.space_group_name_H-M   'P 1'
#
loop_
_entity.id
_entity.type
_entity.pdbx_description
1 polymer ?
#
loop_
_entity_poly.entity_id
_entity_poly.type
_entity_poly.pdbx_seq_one_letter_code
_entity_poly.pdbx_strand_id
1 'polypeptide(L)'
;MPITKYLERNAEEFGKDCALVELNPEVKENRRITWKEYDLTQPEPNLPYRREISWSIFNEKANRLANMLKQNGIGKGKKVAILLMNCIEWLPIYFGVLKAGAIAVPFNFRYDAEEILYCADLAEVDMIVFGPAFIGRIEANAEKLSKGRLLIYVGDNCPSFAESYHELVADYSSKSPE
;
A
#
# COMPACT_ATOMS: atom_id res chain seq x y z
N MET A 1 -11.73 13.79 16.23
CA MET A 1 -10.58 12.87 16.43
C MET A 1 -10.15 12.37 15.06
N PRO A 2 -8.84 12.38 14.73
CA PRO A 2 -8.35 11.88 13.42
C PRO A 2 -8.61 10.38 13.28
N ILE A 3 -8.83 9.90 12.03
CA ILE A 3 -9.09 8.47 11.75
C ILE A 3 -7.96 7.56 12.24
N THR A 4 -6.72 8.03 12.23
CA THR A 4 -5.55 7.30 12.74
C THR A 4 -5.65 6.95 14.23
N LYS A 5 -6.32 7.79 15.02
CA LYS A 5 -6.55 7.53 16.45
C LYS A 5 -7.57 6.42 16.70
N TYR A 6 -8.49 6.16 15.75
CA TYR A 6 -9.36 4.98 15.83
C TYR A 6 -8.57 3.69 15.63
N LEU A 7 -7.58 3.69 14.72
CA LEU A 7 -6.70 2.53 14.55
C LEU A 7 -5.90 2.25 15.82
N GLU A 8 -5.31 3.29 16.43
CA GLU A 8 -4.55 3.15 17.67
C GLU A 8 -5.43 2.58 18.79
N ARG A 9 -6.60 3.18 19.01
CA ARG A 9 -7.56 2.69 20.00
C ARG A 9 -7.96 1.24 19.74
N ASN A 10 -8.28 0.87 18.52
CA ASN A 10 -8.67 -0.50 18.21
C ASN A 10 -7.50 -1.48 18.40
N ALA A 11 -6.27 -1.05 18.15
CA ALA A 11 -5.09 -1.86 18.44
C ALA A 11 -4.86 -2.06 19.96
N GLU A 12 -5.22 -1.09 20.78
CA GLU A 12 -5.17 -1.19 22.25
C GLU A 12 -6.31 -2.05 22.82
N GLU A 13 -7.56 -1.81 22.38
CA GLU A 13 -8.75 -2.47 22.92
C GLU A 13 -8.97 -3.88 22.35
N PHE A 14 -8.68 -4.10 21.06
CA PHE A 14 -8.98 -5.33 20.30
C PHE A 14 -7.72 -5.90 19.62
N GLY A 15 -6.53 -5.64 20.16
CA GLY A 15 -5.25 -5.88 19.49
C GLY A 15 -5.06 -7.27 18.87
N LYS A 16 -5.63 -8.33 19.48
CA LYS A 16 -5.52 -9.71 19.00
C LYS A 16 -6.62 -10.11 18.01
N ASP A 17 -7.69 -9.31 17.93
CA ASP A 17 -8.81 -9.63 17.05
C ASP A 17 -8.43 -9.37 15.59
N CYS A 18 -9.05 -10.11 14.68
CA CYS A 18 -8.86 -9.95 13.25
C CYS A 18 -9.35 -8.57 12.79
N ALA A 19 -8.45 -7.81 12.17
CA ALA A 19 -8.77 -6.49 11.61
C ALA A 19 -9.00 -6.55 10.11
N LEU A 20 -8.14 -7.25 9.37
CA LEU A 20 -8.20 -7.34 7.91
C LEU A 20 -8.11 -8.81 7.47
N VAL A 21 -8.88 -9.12 6.45
CA VAL A 21 -8.89 -10.43 5.78
C VAL A 21 -8.68 -10.21 4.30
N GLU A 22 -7.74 -10.95 3.73
CA GLU A 22 -7.55 -11.07 2.29
C GLU A 22 -7.88 -12.49 1.86
N LEU A 23 -8.64 -12.59 0.76
CA LEU A 23 -8.96 -13.86 0.13
C LEU A 23 -8.21 -13.96 -1.20
N ASN A 24 -7.48 -15.07 -1.36
CA ASN A 24 -6.79 -15.37 -2.62
C ASN A 24 -7.76 -16.06 -3.59
N PRO A 25 -8.15 -15.43 -4.71
CA PRO A 25 -9.16 -15.97 -5.63
C PRO A 25 -8.70 -17.20 -6.40
N GLU A 26 -7.39 -17.50 -6.45
CA GLU A 26 -6.88 -18.69 -7.15
C GLU A 26 -7.07 -19.96 -6.36
N VAL A 27 -7.11 -19.87 -5.03
CA VAL A 27 -7.33 -21.04 -4.18
C VAL A 27 -8.82 -21.33 -4.06
N LYS A 28 -9.29 -22.36 -4.74
CA LYS A 28 -10.70 -22.70 -4.92
C LYS A 28 -11.30 -23.43 -3.71
N GLU A 29 -11.55 -22.77 -2.60
CA GLU A 29 -12.30 -23.44 -1.53
C GLU A 29 -13.81 -23.21 -1.52
N ASN A 30 -14.36 -22.21 -2.16
CA ASN A 30 -15.80 -22.09 -2.37
C ASN A 30 -16.13 -21.05 -3.44
N ARG A 31 -16.53 -21.51 -4.61
CA ARG A 31 -16.93 -20.68 -5.77
C ARG A 31 -18.31 -20.04 -5.58
N ARG A 32 -18.52 -19.26 -4.55
CA ARG A 32 -19.73 -18.42 -4.45
C ARG A 32 -19.49 -16.96 -4.83
N ILE A 33 -18.28 -16.57 -5.19
CA ILE A 33 -17.98 -15.21 -5.63
C ILE A 33 -18.13 -15.18 -7.15
N THR A 34 -19.31 -14.78 -7.61
CA THR A 34 -19.68 -14.64 -9.02
C THR A 34 -19.36 -13.23 -9.58
N TRP A 35 -18.51 -12.47 -8.92
CA TRP A 35 -18.16 -11.12 -9.35
C TRP A 35 -17.07 -11.17 -10.42
N LYS A 36 -17.43 -11.60 -11.63
CA LYS A 36 -16.53 -11.60 -12.79
C LYS A 36 -16.18 -10.20 -13.31
N GLU A 37 -16.85 -9.17 -12.86
CA GLU A 37 -16.69 -7.82 -13.43
C GLU A 37 -15.56 -7.01 -12.80
N TYR A 38 -15.01 -7.44 -11.65
CA TYR A 38 -13.99 -6.68 -10.95
C TYR A 38 -12.98 -7.62 -10.30
N ASP A 39 -11.96 -8.04 -11.05
CA ASP A 39 -10.76 -8.63 -10.46
C ASP A 39 -10.01 -7.54 -9.68
N LEU A 40 -10.48 -7.27 -8.46
CA LEU A 40 -9.90 -6.25 -7.56
C LEU A 40 -8.79 -6.79 -6.68
N THR A 41 -8.51 -8.09 -6.77
CA THR A 41 -7.41 -8.75 -6.07
C THR A 41 -6.49 -9.39 -7.09
N GLN A 42 -5.20 -9.35 -6.82
CA GLN A 42 -4.22 -10.07 -7.62
C GLN A 42 -4.15 -11.52 -7.15
N PRO A 43 -4.35 -12.52 -8.05
CA PRO A 43 -4.13 -13.91 -7.69
C PRO A 43 -2.67 -14.18 -7.35
N GLU A 44 -2.44 -14.95 -6.30
CA GLU A 44 -1.10 -15.34 -5.87
C GLU A 44 -1.07 -16.85 -5.60
N PRO A 45 -0.59 -17.67 -6.57
CA PRO A 45 -0.73 -19.12 -6.52
C PRO A 45 -0.13 -19.80 -5.28
N ASN A 46 0.91 -19.19 -4.71
CA ASN A 46 1.65 -19.72 -3.58
C ASN A 46 1.15 -19.26 -2.21
N LEU A 47 0.17 -18.36 -2.18
CA LEU A 47 -0.40 -17.85 -0.94
C LEU A 47 -1.62 -18.68 -0.49
N PRO A 48 -1.88 -18.77 0.82
CA PRO A 48 -3.08 -19.45 1.32
C PRO A 48 -4.35 -18.75 0.85
N TYR A 49 -5.46 -19.48 0.80
CA TYR A 49 -6.78 -18.96 0.46
C TYR A 49 -7.17 -17.72 1.29
N ARG A 50 -6.80 -17.73 2.57
CA ARG A 50 -7.14 -16.67 3.52
C ARG A 50 -5.91 -16.21 4.27
N ARG A 51 -5.63 -14.93 4.24
CA ARG A 51 -4.64 -14.26 5.09
C ARG A 51 -5.35 -13.28 6.02
N GLU A 52 -4.88 -13.17 7.24
CA GLU A 52 -5.44 -12.28 8.25
C GLU A 52 -4.34 -11.51 8.96
N ILE A 53 -4.65 -10.27 9.36
CA ILE A 53 -3.86 -9.54 10.33
C ILE A 53 -4.76 -8.99 11.43
N SER A 54 -4.21 -8.97 12.65
CA SER A 54 -4.86 -8.38 13.81
C SER A 54 -4.78 -6.85 13.80
N TRP A 55 -5.57 -6.22 14.67
CA TRP A 55 -5.51 -4.76 14.87
C TRP A 55 -4.11 -4.29 15.31
N SER A 56 -3.43 -5.03 16.19
CA SER A 56 -2.05 -4.70 16.57
C SER A 56 -1.10 -4.73 15.38
N ILE A 57 -1.13 -5.80 14.57
CA ILE A 57 -0.27 -5.94 13.39
C ILE A 57 -0.59 -4.86 12.36
N PHE A 58 -1.86 -4.55 12.15
CA PHE A 58 -2.27 -3.45 11.27
C PHE A 58 -1.65 -2.11 11.72
N ASN A 59 -1.79 -1.78 12.99
CA ASN A 59 -1.23 -0.55 13.55
C ASN A 59 0.31 -0.51 13.48
N GLU A 60 0.99 -1.63 13.77
CA GLU A 60 2.45 -1.74 13.65
C GLU A 60 2.94 -1.51 12.22
N LYS A 61 2.30 -2.14 11.24
CA LYS A 61 2.63 -1.94 9.81
C LYS A 61 2.46 -0.47 9.40
N ALA A 62 1.35 0.16 9.80
CA ALA A 62 1.10 1.57 9.55
C ALA A 62 2.16 2.48 10.21
N ASN A 63 2.56 2.17 11.45
CA ASN A 63 3.58 2.92 12.16
C ASN A 63 4.96 2.81 11.50
N ARG A 64 5.38 1.61 11.08
CA ARG A 64 6.66 1.40 10.38
C ARG A 64 6.73 2.24 9.11
N LEU A 65 5.69 2.21 8.28
CA LEU A 65 5.62 3.04 7.08
C LEU A 65 5.66 4.53 7.44
N ALA A 66 4.88 4.96 8.43
CA ALA A 66 4.84 6.36 8.84
C ALA A 66 6.21 6.86 9.33
N ASN A 67 6.93 6.05 10.10
CA ASN A 67 8.29 6.36 10.55
C ASN A 67 9.27 6.44 9.38
N MET A 68 9.19 5.49 8.43
CA MET A 68 9.98 5.52 7.19
C MET A 68 9.72 6.81 6.40
N LEU A 69 8.46 7.16 6.16
CA LEU A 69 8.08 8.35 5.42
C LEU A 69 8.62 9.62 6.07
N LYS A 70 8.43 9.78 7.39
CA LYS A 70 8.91 10.97 8.13
C LYS A 70 10.42 11.10 8.09
N GLN A 71 11.17 10.01 8.26
CA GLN A 71 12.63 10.04 8.20
C GLN A 71 13.15 10.37 6.79
N ASN A 72 12.38 10.07 5.75
CA ASN A 72 12.68 10.44 4.36
C ASN A 72 12.05 11.78 3.94
N GLY A 73 11.61 12.61 4.88
CA GLY A 73 11.07 13.94 4.60
C GLY A 73 9.67 13.96 3.98
N ILE A 74 8.96 12.81 4.00
CA ILE A 74 7.58 12.70 3.49
C ILE A 74 6.61 12.82 4.66
N GLY A 75 6.05 14.01 4.82
CA GLY A 75 5.13 14.38 5.88
C GLY A 75 4.11 15.41 5.42
N LYS A 76 3.87 16.42 6.25
CA LYS A 76 2.87 17.47 5.96
C LYS A 76 3.10 18.14 4.59
N GLY A 77 2.07 18.14 3.77
CA GLY A 77 2.09 18.71 2.42
C GLY A 77 2.62 17.79 1.32
N LYS A 78 3.25 16.68 1.70
CA LYS A 78 3.73 15.64 0.77
C LYS A 78 2.61 14.69 0.38
N LYS A 79 2.70 14.11 -0.81
CA LYS A 79 1.64 13.31 -1.42
C LYS A 79 2.18 11.93 -1.83
N VAL A 80 1.48 10.89 -1.44
CA VAL A 80 1.84 9.49 -1.74
C VAL A 80 0.73 8.88 -2.58
N ALA A 81 1.02 8.54 -3.83
CA ALA A 81 0.09 7.78 -4.66
C ALA A 81 0.07 6.30 -4.25
N ILE A 82 -1.12 5.72 -4.23
CA ILE A 82 -1.33 4.29 -3.92
C ILE A 82 -2.01 3.65 -5.13
N LEU A 83 -1.26 2.82 -5.87
CA LEU A 83 -1.68 2.10 -7.05
C LEU A 83 -1.58 0.59 -6.79
N LEU A 84 -2.51 0.09 -6.01
CA LEU A 84 -2.57 -1.31 -5.59
C LEU A 84 -3.93 -1.90 -5.94
N MET A 85 -3.94 -3.20 -6.30
CA MET A 85 -5.15 -4.00 -6.20
C MET A 85 -5.51 -4.19 -4.72
N ASN A 86 -6.71 -4.67 -4.43
CA ASN A 86 -7.08 -4.97 -3.05
C ASN A 86 -6.16 -6.07 -2.50
N CYS A 87 -5.38 -5.71 -1.50
CA CYS A 87 -4.46 -6.60 -0.79
C CYS A 87 -4.38 -6.21 0.68
N ILE A 88 -3.80 -7.08 1.49
CA ILE A 88 -3.72 -6.88 2.93
C ILE A 88 -2.83 -5.68 3.31
N GLU A 89 -1.92 -5.27 2.44
CA GLU A 89 -1.03 -4.12 2.60
C GLU A 89 -1.70 -2.77 2.31
N TRP A 90 -2.82 -2.75 1.58
CA TRP A 90 -3.45 -1.52 1.11
C TRP A 90 -3.81 -0.56 2.26
N LEU A 91 -4.57 -1.04 3.25
CA LEU A 91 -4.97 -0.21 4.39
C LEU A 91 -3.80 0.14 5.32
N PRO A 92 -2.88 -0.77 5.69
CA PRO A 92 -1.67 -0.39 6.41
C PRO A 92 -0.87 0.72 5.74
N ILE A 93 -0.74 0.69 4.41
CA ILE A 93 -0.07 1.75 3.65
C ILE A 93 -0.85 3.05 3.72
N TYR A 94 -2.15 3.02 3.46
CA TYR A 94 -3.01 4.20 3.54
C TYR A 94 -2.93 4.88 4.92
N PHE A 95 -3.08 4.11 6.00
CA PHE A 95 -2.98 4.64 7.36
C PHE A 95 -1.56 5.10 7.72
N GLY A 96 -0.53 4.44 7.20
CA GLY A 96 0.85 4.86 7.38
C GLY A 96 1.12 6.24 6.79
N VAL A 97 0.61 6.50 5.57
CA VAL A 97 0.68 7.82 4.94
C VAL A 97 -0.01 8.89 5.79
N LEU A 98 -1.23 8.59 6.28
CA LEU A 98 -1.96 9.52 7.15
C LEU A 98 -1.25 9.77 8.49
N LYS A 99 -0.66 8.74 9.10
CA LYS A 99 0.12 8.86 10.35
C LYS A 99 1.39 9.68 10.16
N ALA A 100 2.00 9.66 8.99
CA ALA A 100 3.12 10.54 8.64
C ALA A 100 2.70 12.00 8.48
N GLY A 101 1.39 12.29 8.42
CA GLY A 101 0.85 13.61 8.13
C GLY A 101 0.86 13.96 6.64
N ALA A 102 1.15 13.00 5.77
CA ALA A 102 1.12 13.14 4.33
C ALA A 102 -0.30 12.95 3.76
N ILE A 103 -0.46 13.25 2.49
CA ILE A 103 -1.72 13.11 1.75
C ILE A 103 -1.68 11.79 0.98
N ALA A 104 -2.61 10.89 1.26
CA ALA A 104 -2.80 9.68 0.47
C ALA A 104 -3.63 10.00 -0.79
N VAL A 105 -3.11 9.57 -1.95
CA VAL A 105 -3.73 9.79 -3.26
C VAL A 105 -4.00 8.44 -3.91
N PRO A 106 -5.15 7.79 -3.66
CA PRO A 106 -5.49 6.53 -4.30
C PRO A 106 -5.64 6.71 -5.81
N PHE A 107 -4.86 5.96 -6.60
CA PHE A 107 -4.99 5.93 -8.04
C PHE A 107 -5.97 4.85 -8.49
N ASN A 108 -6.64 5.09 -9.60
CA ASN A 108 -7.53 4.12 -10.19
C ASN A 108 -6.71 2.97 -10.79
N PHE A 109 -7.02 1.73 -10.40
CA PHE A 109 -6.37 0.52 -10.91
C PHE A 109 -6.54 0.31 -12.43
N ARG A 110 -7.47 1.03 -13.05
CA ARG A 110 -7.72 1.00 -14.50
C ARG A 110 -6.84 1.96 -15.30
N TYR A 111 -6.14 2.87 -14.66
CA TYR A 111 -5.27 3.80 -15.35
C TYR A 111 -4.23 3.07 -16.21
N ASP A 112 -4.08 3.49 -17.45
CA ASP A 112 -2.97 3.09 -18.30
C ASP A 112 -1.66 3.82 -17.92
N ALA A 113 -0.58 3.56 -18.64
CA ALA A 113 0.73 4.11 -18.33
C ALA A 113 0.78 5.64 -18.47
N GLU A 114 0.09 6.22 -19.46
CA GLU A 114 0.05 7.66 -19.69
C GLU A 114 -0.86 8.37 -18.66
N GLU A 115 -1.98 7.75 -18.30
CA GLU A 115 -2.88 8.25 -17.26
C GLU A 115 -2.19 8.25 -15.88
N ILE A 116 -1.38 7.22 -15.57
CA ILE A 116 -0.59 7.17 -14.33
C ILE A 116 0.40 8.34 -14.30
N LEU A 117 1.16 8.56 -15.38
CA LEU A 117 2.11 9.66 -15.47
C LEU A 117 1.40 11.02 -15.34
N TYR A 118 0.32 11.21 -16.10
CA TYR A 118 -0.46 12.45 -16.06
C TYR A 118 -1.01 12.74 -14.65
N CYS A 119 -1.62 11.75 -14.00
CA CYS A 119 -2.16 11.92 -12.66
C CYS A 119 -1.07 12.13 -11.61
N ALA A 120 0.09 11.50 -11.77
CA ALA A 120 1.24 11.71 -10.88
C ALA A 120 1.78 13.15 -10.99
N ASP A 121 1.85 13.69 -12.20
CA ASP A 121 2.27 15.06 -12.45
C ASP A 121 1.22 16.07 -11.98
N LEU A 122 -0.05 15.85 -12.32
CA LEU A 122 -1.15 16.74 -11.93
C LEU A 122 -1.32 16.81 -10.41
N ALA A 123 -1.22 15.69 -9.73
CA ALA A 123 -1.30 15.62 -8.27
C ALA A 123 0.01 16.05 -7.59
N GLU A 124 1.12 16.18 -8.33
CA GLU A 124 2.46 16.46 -7.80
C GLU A 124 2.85 15.48 -6.69
N VAL A 125 2.69 14.19 -6.94
CA VAL A 125 3.01 13.17 -5.93
C VAL A 125 4.52 13.05 -5.73
N ASP A 126 4.93 12.85 -4.48
CA ASP A 126 6.34 12.70 -4.10
C ASP A 126 6.78 11.22 -4.08
N MET A 127 5.82 10.30 -3.98
CA MET A 127 6.05 8.85 -3.95
C MET A 127 4.90 8.13 -4.64
N ILE A 128 5.21 7.01 -5.30
CA ILE A 128 4.22 6.09 -5.85
C ILE A 128 4.46 4.71 -5.24
N VAL A 129 3.47 4.19 -4.54
CA VAL A 129 3.44 2.81 -4.04
C VAL A 129 2.59 1.99 -5.00
N PHE A 130 3.16 0.92 -5.58
CA PHE A 130 2.47 0.12 -6.59
C PHE A 130 2.68 -1.39 -6.39
N GLY A 131 1.75 -2.17 -6.93
CA GLY A 131 1.77 -3.64 -6.83
C GLY A 131 2.07 -4.35 -8.16
N PRO A 132 2.13 -5.70 -8.15
CA PRO A 132 2.52 -6.53 -9.30
C PRO A 132 1.71 -6.28 -10.57
N ALA A 133 0.40 -6.04 -10.45
CA ALA A 133 -0.48 -5.77 -11.59
C ALA A 133 -0.08 -4.53 -12.41
N PHE A 134 0.79 -3.68 -11.88
CA PHE A 134 1.13 -2.37 -12.46
C PHE A 134 2.57 -2.26 -12.93
N ILE A 135 3.41 -3.30 -12.78
CA ILE A 135 4.84 -3.27 -13.14
C ILE A 135 5.02 -2.72 -14.56
N GLY A 136 4.41 -3.32 -15.58
CA GLY A 136 4.60 -2.90 -16.98
C GLY A 136 4.08 -1.47 -17.26
N ARG A 137 3.04 -1.02 -16.54
CA ARG A 137 2.51 0.35 -16.70
C ARG A 137 3.42 1.39 -16.07
N ILE A 138 4.06 1.07 -14.93
CA ILE A 138 5.05 1.94 -14.29
C ILE A 138 6.35 1.92 -15.07
N GLU A 139 6.82 0.74 -15.51
CA GLU A 139 8.05 0.56 -16.28
C GLU A 139 8.05 1.37 -17.58
N ALA A 140 6.92 1.42 -18.29
CA ALA A 140 6.78 2.18 -19.53
C ALA A 140 7.14 3.68 -19.38
N ASN A 141 7.01 4.25 -18.20
CA ASN A 141 7.33 5.64 -17.89
C ASN A 141 8.28 5.79 -16.69
N ALA A 142 9.04 4.74 -16.32
CA ALA A 142 9.83 4.72 -15.09
C ALA A 142 10.84 5.87 -15.01
N GLU A 143 11.54 6.21 -16.09
CA GLU A 143 12.47 7.34 -16.12
C GLU A 143 11.80 8.69 -15.85
N LYS A 144 10.57 8.89 -16.31
CA LYS A 144 9.83 10.13 -16.08
C LYS A 144 9.26 10.15 -14.66
N LEU A 145 8.71 9.02 -14.22
CA LEU A 145 8.09 8.86 -12.90
C LEU A 145 9.12 8.98 -11.78
N SER A 146 10.34 8.45 -11.96
CA SER A 146 11.39 8.51 -10.94
C SER A 146 12.06 9.89 -10.81
N LYS A 147 11.80 10.82 -11.72
CA LYS A 147 12.31 12.20 -11.61
C LYS A 147 11.65 12.93 -10.46
N GLY A 148 12.32 12.94 -9.29
CA GLY A 148 11.84 13.60 -8.08
C GLY A 148 10.78 12.84 -7.29
N ARG A 149 10.57 11.53 -7.60
CA ARG A 149 9.65 10.65 -6.89
C ARG A 149 10.31 9.34 -6.50
N LEU A 150 9.90 8.78 -5.37
CA LEU A 150 10.26 7.42 -5.00
C LEU A 150 9.23 6.45 -5.58
N LEU A 151 9.72 5.37 -6.19
CA LEU A 151 8.90 4.26 -6.70
C LEU A 151 9.06 3.09 -5.74
N ILE A 152 7.99 2.71 -5.05
CA ILE A 152 7.97 1.67 -4.02
C ILE A 152 7.10 0.51 -4.48
N TYR A 153 7.67 -0.67 -4.52
CA TYR A 153 6.99 -1.87 -4.97
C TYR A 153 6.53 -2.74 -3.80
N VAL A 154 5.27 -3.14 -3.83
CA VAL A 154 4.64 -4.05 -2.86
C VAL A 154 4.42 -5.41 -3.51
N GLY A 155 5.25 -6.37 -3.21
CA GLY A 155 5.19 -7.73 -3.73
C GLY A 155 6.56 -8.41 -3.67
N ASP A 156 6.60 -9.65 -4.15
CA ASP A 156 7.85 -10.41 -4.30
C ASP A 156 8.55 -10.00 -5.61
N ASN A 157 9.87 -10.25 -5.67
CA ASN A 157 10.68 -9.97 -6.86
C ASN A 157 10.59 -8.51 -7.33
N CYS A 158 11.04 -7.58 -6.45
CA CYS A 158 11.03 -6.15 -6.73
C CYS A 158 11.77 -5.83 -8.04
N PRO A 159 11.13 -5.09 -8.97
CA PRO A 159 11.79 -4.68 -10.22
C PRO A 159 12.91 -3.69 -9.95
N SER A 160 13.97 -3.72 -10.77
CA SER A 160 15.20 -2.93 -10.59
C SER A 160 15.01 -1.41 -10.61
N PHE A 161 13.89 -0.92 -11.12
CA PHE A 161 13.55 0.51 -11.15
C PHE A 161 12.80 1.01 -9.92
N ALA A 162 12.52 0.14 -8.94
CA ALA A 162 11.79 0.47 -7.72
C ALA A 162 12.50 -0.07 -6.48
N GLU A 163 12.06 0.37 -5.31
CA GLU A 163 12.52 -0.12 -4.02
C GLU A 163 11.46 -1.03 -3.38
N SER A 164 11.91 -2.10 -2.70
CA SER A 164 11.00 -3.05 -2.04
C SER A 164 10.37 -2.42 -0.81
N TYR A 165 9.03 -2.38 -0.77
CA TYR A 165 8.28 -1.95 0.41
C TYR A 165 8.67 -2.73 1.66
N HIS A 166 8.74 -4.07 1.55
CA HIS A 166 9.00 -4.94 2.69
C HIS A 166 10.39 -4.72 3.28
N GLU A 167 11.41 -4.54 2.44
CA GLU A 167 12.77 -4.26 2.89
C GLU A 167 12.87 -2.86 3.50
N LEU A 168 12.27 -1.86 2.83
CA LEU A 168 12.31 -0.47 3.30
C LEU A 168 11.70 -0.28 4.69
N VAL A 169 10.57 -0.94 5.00
CA VAL A 169 9.91 -0.73 6.29
C VAL A 169 10.41 -1.63 7.41
N ALA A 170 11.23 -2.65 7.10
CA ALA A 170 11.63 -3.69 8.04
C ALA A 170 12.35 -3.12 9.28
N ASP A 171 13.26 -2.18 9.08
CA ASP A 171 14.12 -1.63 10.14
C ASP A 171 13.51 -0.45 10.89
N TYR A 172 12.33 0.01 10.46
CA TYR A 172 11.69 1.15 11.11
C TYR A 172 10.85 0.73 12.33
N SER A 173 10.77 1.65 13.29
CA SER A 173 10.03 1.43 14.54
C SER A 173 8.54 1.15 14.28
N SER A 174 8.01 0.15 14.99
CA SER A 174 6.56 -0.14 15.04
C SER A 174 5.79 0.73 16.05
N LYS A 175 6.47 1.61 16.79
CA LYS A 175 5.82 2.57 17.68
C LYS A 175 5.20 3.72 16.88
N SER A 176 4.16 4.34 17.45
CA SER A 176 3.54 5.52 16.85
C SER A 176 4.59 6.59 16.54
N PRO A 177 4.58 7.17 15.34
CA PRO A 177 5.49 8.27 15.01
C PRO A 177 5.21 9.50 15.90
N GLU A 178 6.27 10.20 16.29
CA GLU A 178 6.19 11.46 17.03
C GLU A 178 5.68 12.62 16.17
#